data_724911e1277ce4faecbf2c41e6a33c25
#
_entry.id   724911e1277ce4faecbf2c41e6a33c25
#
_cell.length_a   1.000
_cell.length_b   1.000
_cell.length_c   1.000
_cell.angle_alpha   90.00
_cell.angle_beta   90.00
_cell.angle_gamma   90.00
#
_symmetry.space_group_name_H-M   'P 1'
#
loop_
_entity.id
_entity.type
_entity.pdbx_description
1 polymer ?
#
loop_
_entity_poly.entity_id
_entity_poly.type
_entity_poly.pdbx_seq_one_letter_code
_entity_poly.pdbx_strand_id
1 'polypeptide(L)'
;MTNIVAPSIFAADPAAHVFDGRLYLYVSYDEPFTNTHDSMVCYHALSTDDLVNWIDHGRILHLENVSWAISHMWAIDANKWKGKYYLTFCAFDEKTSTFRTGLAISDRPEGPFTDLGPVEGVDWGQDPSFYVEGDRAYLIWGGRGQILIAEFNDDLRSVKRETIRNLSEDIAGYEGPFLHKYRDDYYLTYPALDNEKWPQRMSYATARDPLGPYTYRGIFIPEYEGNSGTIHGSVVEFQGKWLAFYHSAWVSGLATSRSLMMSEITYAEDGSIAPLKLDKKIDGAITINSRQILDVSVAPKAGGHLFGVQVSTSGSDFTGAGFVTGLTRQEFGVSVLSQIGLPG
;
A
#
# COMPACT_ATOMS: atom_id res chain seq x y z
N MET A 1 12.71 4.31 -13.46
CA MET A 1 13.31 4.95 -12.26
C MET A 1 12.54 4.44 -11.06
N THR A 2 13.22 3.90 -10.06
CA THR A 2 12.62 3.34 -8.83
C THR A 2 13.02 4.21 -7.66
N ASN A 3 12.06 4.68 -6.88
CA ASN A 3 12.28 5.58 -5.75
C ASN A 3 11.63 5.02 -4.48
N ILE A 4 12.23 5.30 -3.32
CA ILE A 4 11.58 5.11 -2.03
C ILE A 4 10.64 6.30 -1.79
N VAL A 5 9.44 6.00 -1.33
CA VAL A 5 8.43 6.99 -0.95
C VAL A 5 8.37 7.08 0.56
N ALA A 6 8.34 8.31 1.11
CA ALA A 6 8.20 8.56 2.54
C ALA A 6 9.08 7.66 3.44
N PRO A 7 10.42 7.70 3.31
CA PRO A 7 11.32 6.82 4.05
C PRO A 7 11.32 7.04 5.57
N SER A 8 10.55 8.01 6.05
CA SER A 8 10.38 8.31 7.48
C SER A 8 9.43 7.34 8.21
N ILE A 9 8.68 6.53 7.47
CA ILE A 9 7.77 5.53 8.04
C ILE A 9 7.99 4.17 7.39
N PHE A 10 7.72 3.12 8.15
CA PHE A 10 7.54 1.78 7.59
C PHE A 10 6.07 1.58 7.29
N ALA A 11 5.79 1.25 6.05
CA ALA A 11 4.43 1.07 5.59
C ALA A 11 4.39 0.10 4.42
N ALA A 12 3.22 -0.45 4.16
CA ALA A 12 3.01 -1.45 3.14
C ALA A 12 1.67 -1.27 2.42
N ASP A 13 1.42 -2.15 1.47
CA ASP A 13 0.16 -2.32 0.77
C ASP A 13 -0.39 -1.00 0.17
N PRO A 14 0.44 -0.22 -0.57
CA PRO A 14 0.07 1.12 -1.00
C PRO A 14 -1.05 1.08 -2.06
N ALA A 15 -2.18 1.74 -1.75
CA ALA A 15 -3.26 2.01 -2.67
C ALA A 15 -3.23 3.48 -3.10
N ALA A 16 -3.03 3.73 -4.39
CA ALA A 16 -2.80 5.05 -4.96
C ALA A 16 -4.04 5.57 -5.70
N HIS A 17 -4.45 6.79 -5.38
CA HIS A 17 -5.54 7.48 -6.05
C HIS A 17 -5.24 8.94 -6.28
N VAL A 18 -5.83 9.53 -7.32
CA VAL A 18 -5.75 10.97 -7.58
C VAL A 18 -7.11 11.60 -7.31
N PHE A 19 -7.14 12.52 -6.35
CA PHE A 19 -8.32 13.31 -6.03
C PHE A 19 -8.02 14.79 -6.21
N ASP A 20 -8.83 15.46 -6.99
CA ASP A 20 -8.75 16.91 -7.25
C ASP A 20 -7.32 17.36 -7.68
N GLY A 21 -6.64 16.51 -8.49
CA GLY A 21 -5.31 16.76 -9.04
C GLY A 21 -4.13 16.44 -8.12
N ARG A 22 -4.37 15.99 -6.90
CA ARG A 22 -3.37 15.57 -5.91
C ARG A 22 -3.35 14.05 -5.78
N LEU A 23 -2.17 13.46 -5.70
CA LEU A 23 -2.01 12.03 -5.48
C LEU A 23 -2.02 11.72 -3.99
N TYR A 24 -2.78 10.71 -3.63
CA TYR A 24 -2.87 10.13 -2.29
C TYR A 24 -2.42 8.68 -2.31
N LEU A 25 -1.70 8.26 -1.27
CA LEU A 25 -1.41 6.85 -0.96
C LEU A 25 -2.06 6.50 0.38
N TYR A 26 -2.85 5.46 0.37
CA TYR A 26 -3.39 4.84 1.58
C TYR A 26 -2.55 3.61 1.88
N VAL A 27 -2.09 3.47 3.11
CA VAL A 27 -1.08 2.47 3.47
C VAL A 27 -1.36 1.83 4.81
N SER A 28 -1.04 0.55 4.91
CA SER A 28 -0.92 -0.14 6.18
C SER A 28 0.36 0.34 6.89
N TYR A 29 0.28 0.62 8.17
CA TYR A 29 1.46 1.03 8.95
C TYR A 29 2.12 -0.18 9.58
N ASP A 30 3.39 -0.41 9.23
CA ASP A 30 4.23 -1.41 9.87
C ASP A 30 4.86 -0.83 11.13
N GLU A 31 4.55 -1.41 12.29
CA GLU A 31 5.22 -1.02 13.53
C GLU A 31 6.72 -1.33 13.42
N PRO A 32 7.59 -0.36 13.64
CA PRO A 32 9.01 -0.52 13.37
C PRO A 32 9.65 -1.68 14.12
N PHE A 33 10.44 -2.47 13.42
CA PHE A 33 11.27 -3.55 13.96
C PHE A 33 10.54 -4.65 14.73
N THR A 34 9.27 -4.86 14.42
CA THR A 34 8.53 -6.03 14.88
C THR A 34 8.90 -7.25 14.02
N ASN A 35 8.56 -8.44 14.50
CA ASN A 35 8.75 -9.70 13.79
C ASN A 35 7.42 -10.39 13.45
N THR A 36 6.32 -9.63 13.51
CA THR A 36 4.98 -10.11 13.22
C THR A 36 4.16 -9.02 12.50
N HIS A 37 3.28 -9.42 11.61
CA HIS A 37 2.29 -8.54 10.98
C HIS A 37 1.08 -8.28 11.88
N ASP A 38 0.97 -8.94 13.04
CA ASP A 38 -0.12 -8.75 13.99
C ASP A 38 -0.06 -7.36 14.64
N SER A 39 1.11 -6.72 14.61
CA SER A 39 1.33 -5.36 15.13
C SER A 39 0.77 -4.25 14.25
N MET A 40 0.26 -4.57 13.07
CA MET A 40 -0.38 -3.60 12.17
C MET A 40 -1.75 -3.22 12.73
N VAL A 41 -1.85 -2.04 13.31
CA VAL A 41 -3.03 -1.56 14.06
C VAL A 41 -3.60 -0.24 13.54
N CYS A 42 -3.02 0.34 12.51
CA CYS A 42 -3.53 1.59 11.93
C CYS A 42 -3.16 1.76 10.46
N TYR A 43 -3.81 2.73 9.85
CA TYR A 43 -3.58 3.18 8.49
C TYR A 43 -3.12 4.63 8.47
N HIS A 44 -2.25 4.95 7.52
CA HIS A 44 -1.84 6.31 7.20
C HIS A 44 -2.31 6.71 5.80
N ALA A 45 -2.47 8.01 5.59
CA ALA A 45 -2.59 8.60 4.28
C ALA A 45 -1.38 9.49 4.02
N LEU A 46 -0.78 9.31 2.86
CA LEU A 46 0.27 10.17 2.35
C LEU A 46 -0.25 10.93 1.13
N SER A 47 0.28 12.12 0.85
CA SER A 47 -0.08 12.82 -0.38
C SER A 47 1.06 13.63 -0.96
N THR A 48 0.99 13.87 -2.26
CA THR A 48 1.98 14.69 -3.00
C THR A 48 1.34 15.40 -4.20
N ASP A 49 1.93 16.53 -4.56
CA ASP A 49 1.60 17.24 -5.80
C ASP A 49 2.68 17.06 -6.89
N ASP A 50 3.85 16.51 -6.54
CA ASP A 50 5.04 16.53 -7.41
C ASP A 50 5.86 15.23 -7.39
N LEU A 51 5.45 14.20 -6.65
CA LEU A 51 6.14 12.93 -6.44
C LEU A 51 7.50 13.04 -5.69
N VAL A 52 7.85 14.22 -5.25
CA VAL A 52 9.11 14.52 -4.53
C VAL A 52 8.81 14.88 -3.08
N ASN A 53 7.90 15.83 -2.89
CA ASN A 53 7.49 16.30 -1.57
C ASN A 53 6.25 15.56 -1.11
N TRP A 54 6.40 14.74 -0.08
CA TRP A 54 5.32 13.95 0.50
C TRP A 54 4.88 14.51 1.84
N ILE A 55 3.58 14.52 2.07
CA ILE A 55 2.96 14.85 3.35
C ILE A 55 2.40 13.59 3.95
N ASP A 56 2.85 13.21 5.14
CA ASP A 56 2.19 12.20 5.96
C ASP A 56 1.11 12.89 6.79
N HIS A 57 -0.14 12.52 6.57
CA HIS A 57 -1.30 13.03 7.31
C HIS A 57 -1.49 12.31 8.66
N GLY A 58 -0.62 11.34 8.96
CA GLY A 58 -0.69 10.54 10.16
C GLY A 58 -1.77 9.46 10.11
N ARG A 59 -2.18 9.03 11.27
CA ARG A 59 -3.17 7.94 11.44
C ARG A 59 -4.56 8.39 11.00
N ILE A 60 -5.11 7.76 9.98
CA ILE A 60 -6.43 8.07 9.42
C ILE A 60 -7.54 7.15 9.97
N LEU A 61 -7.16 5.95 10.42
CA LEU A 61 -8.02 4.99 11.12
C LEU A 61 -7.13 4.12 12.02
N HIS A 62 -7.56 3.83 13.23
CA HIS A 62 -6.85 3.01 14.20
C HIS A 62 -7.76 1.90 14.75
N LEU A 63 -7.19 0.75 15.10
CA LEU A 63 -7.91 -0.42 15.62
C LEU A 63 -8.85 -0.09 16.79
N GLU A 64 -8.44 0.81 17.67
CA GLU A 64 -9.28 1.27 18.79
C GLU A 64 -10.60 1.91 18.36
N ASN A 65 -10.68 2.39 17.12
CA ASN A 65 -11.86 3.00 16.54
C ASN A 65 -12.71 2.01 15.71
N VAL A 66 -12.31 0.72 15.68
CA VAL A 66 -12.98 -0.34 14.91
C VAL A 66 -13.56 -1.37 15.88
N SER A 67 -14.83 -1.21 16.22
CA SER A 67 -15.45 -1.95 17.34
C SER A 67 -15.62 -3.46 17.15
N TRP A 68 -15.49 -3.95 15.93
CA TRP A 68 -15.68 -5.37 15.57
C TRP A 68 -14.35 -6.12 15.37
N ALA A 69 -13.24 -5.40 15.23
CA ALA A 69 -11.93 -5.99 14.96
C ALA A 69 -11.05 -5.99 16.21
N ILE A 70 -10.15 -6.97 16.31
CA ILE A 70 -9.23 -7.12 17.43
C ILE A 70 -7.76 -7.05 17.02
N SER A 71 -7.44 -7.15 15.72
CA SER A 71 -6.06 -7.18 15.24
C SER A 71 -6.00 -7.11 13.71
N HIS A 72 -4.76 -7.10 13.19
CA HIS A 72 -4.45 -7.33 11.77
C HIS A 72 -5.14 -6.33 10.85
N MET A 73 -4.91 -5.04 11.08
CA MET A 73 -5.31 -4.00 10.13
C MET A 73 -4.34 -4.04 8.94
N TRP A 74 -4.57 -5.01 8.04
CA TRP A 74 -3.72 -5.28 6.89
C TRP A 74 -4.10 -4.37 5.72
N ALA A 75 -4.07 -4.87 4.48
CA ALA A 75 -4.25 -4.04 3.31
C ALA A 75 -5.53 -3.18 3.29
N ILE A 76 -5.44 -2.07 2.60
CA ILE A 76 -6.43 -0.99 2.56
C ILE A 76 -6.55 -0.48 1.13
N ASP A 77 -7.72 0.06 0.79
CA ASP A 77 -7.92 0.88 -0.39
C ASP A 77 -8.92 2.00 -0.09
N ALA A 78 -8.93 3.04 -0.92
CA ALA A 78 -9.85 4.16 -0.78
C ALA A 78 -10.39 4.65 -2.12
N ASN A 79 -11.62 5.15 -2.13
CA ASN A 79 -12.11 5.86 -3.30
C ASN A 79 -13.16 6.92 -2.92
N LYS A 80 -13.48 7.78 -3.88
CA LYS A 80 -14.53 8.82 -3.75
C LYS A 80 -15.85 8.29 -4.30
N TRP A 81 -16.91 8.35 -3.49
CA TRP A 81 -18.24 7.96 -3.89
C TRP A 81 -19.27 8.99 -3.45
N LYS A 82 -20.07 9.51 -4.38
CA LYS A 82 -21.14 10.49 -4.11
C LYS A 82 -20.70 11.65 -3.21
N GLY A 83 -19.48 12.17 -3.48
CA GLY A 83 -18.92 13.32 -2.79
C GLY A 83 -18.28 13.07 -1.43
N LYS A 84 -18.23 11.83 -0.97
CA LYS A 84 -17.53 11.37 0.25
C LYS A 84 -16.37 10.45 -0.10
N TYR A 85 -15.45 10.27 0.82
CA TYR A 85 -14.34 9.33 0.70
C TYR A 85 -14.59 8.11 1.58
N TYR A 86 -14.32 6.94 1.03
CA TYR A 86 -14.52 5.68 1.72
C TYR A 86 -13.23 4.88 1.71
N LEU A 87 -12.96 4.19 2.82
CA LEU A 87 -11.95 3.15 2.91
C LEU A 87 -12.62 1.78 2.88
N THR A 88 -12.03 0.87 2.12
CA THR A 88 -12.19 -0.56 2.35
C THR A 88 -10.91 -1.07 3.01
N PHE A 89 -11.02 -1.85 4.06
CA PHE A 89 -9.86 -2.31 4.82
C PHE A 89 -10.07 -3.73 5.35
N CYS A 90 -8.97 -4.40 5.67
CA CYS A 90 -8.99 -5.76 6.20
C CYS A 90 -8.66 -5.72 7.70
N ALA A 91 -9.42 -6.43 8.52
CA ALA A 91 -9.10 -6.66 9.91
C ALA A 91 -9.64 -8.02 10.38
N PHE A 92 -9.05 -8.56 11.47
CA PHE A 92 -9.49 -9.82 12.04
C PHE A 92 -10.64 -9.60 13.04
N ASP A 93 -11.76 -10.26 12.76
CA ASP A 93 -12.96 -10.23 13.59
C ASP A 93 -12.99 -11.47 14.52
N GLU A 94 -12.89 -11.25 15.84
CA GLU A 94 -12.93 -12.31 16.84
C GLU A 94 -14.24 -13.07 16.80
N LYS A 95 -15.35 -12.39 16.62
CA LYS A 95 -16.70 -12.98 16.67
C LYS A 95 -16.92 -14.03 15.59
N THR A 96 -16.38 -13.79 14.41
CA THR A 96 -16.46 -14.73 13.28
C THR A 96 -15.20 -15.58 13.13
N SER A 97 -14.13 -15.26 13.89
CA SER A 97 -12.81 -15.88 13.82
C SER A 97 -12.24 -15.89 12.39
N THR A 98 -12.45 -14.80 11.65
CA THR A 98 -11.98 -14.67 10.27
C THR A 98 -11.63 -13.21 9.93
N PHE A 99 -10.92 -13.04 8.83
CA PHE A 99 -10.72 -11.72 8.26
C PHE A 99 -12.01 -11.20 7.62
N ARG A 100 -12.32 -9.93 7.88
CA ARG A 100 -13.46 -9.24 7.28
C ARG A 100 -13.00 -7.99 6.54
N THR A 101 -13.69 -7.70 5.46
CA THR A 101 -13.59 -6.39 4.81
C THR A 101 -14.45 -5.39 5.56
N GLY A 102 -13.83 -4.37 6.15
CA GLY A 102 -14.49 -3.22 6.76
C GLY A 102 -14.70 -2.10 5.76
N LEU A 103 -15.64 -1.21 6.09
CA LEU A 103 -15.89 0.04 5.39
C LEU A 103 -15.78 1.20 6.38
N ALA A 104 -15.12 2.29 5.97
CA ALA A 104 -15.08 3.53 6.75
C ALA A 104 -15.32 4.74 5.85
N ILE A 105 -15.73 5.88 6.42
CA ILE A 105 -16.13 7.09 5.69
C ILE A 105 -15.44 8.34 6.21
N SER A 106 -15.15 9.29 5.31
CA SER A 106 -14.66 10.64 5.63
C SER A 106 -15.20 11.69 4.67
N ASP A 107 -15.20 12.94 5.12
CA ASP A 107 -15.47 14.11 4.29
C ASP A 107 -14.24 14.56 3.49
N ARG A 108 -13.05 14.08 3.85
CA ARG A 108 -11.77 14.47 3.26
C ARG A 108 -10.93 13.25 2.89
N PRO A 109 -10.13 13.32 1.82
CA PRO A 109 -9.31 12.20 1.39
C PRO A 109 -8.24 11.82 2.43
N GLU A 110 -7.73 12.78 3.19
CA GLU A 110 -6.75 12.55 4.25
C GLU A 110 -7.36 12.13 5.59
N GLY A 111 -8.68 11.91 5.63
CA GLY A 111 -9.36 11.52 6.87
C GLY A 111 -9.58 12.65 7.88
N PRO A 112 -9.81 12.33 9.18
CA PRO A 112 -9.92 10.98 9.73
C PRO A 112 -11.15 10.24 9.20
N PHE A 113 -11.08 8.90 9.19
CA PHE A 113 -12.18 8.06 8.78
C PHE A 113 -12.95 7.48 9.97
N THR A 114 -14.24 7.34 9.81
CA THR A 114 -15.14 6.73 10.80
C THR A 114 -15.55 5.35 10.33
N ASP A 115 -15.32 4.32 11.16
CA ASP A 115 -15.74 2.95 10.89
C ASP A 115 -17.25 2.85 10.71
N LEU A 116 -17.65 2.12 9.68
CA LEU A 116 -19.04 1.82 9.36
C LEU A 116 -19.38 0.33 9.59
N GLY A 117 -18.39 -0.47 9.99
CA GLY A 117 -18.52 -1.92 10.19
C GLY A 117 -18.15 -2.75 8.96
N PRO A 118 -18.26 -4.08 9.07
CA PRO A 118 -17.99 -4.97 7.97
C PRO A 118 -18.96 -4.84 6.81
N VAL A 119 -18.48 -5.01 5.58
CA VAL A 119 -19.30 -5.04 4.38
C VAL A 119 -20.17 -6.30 4.39
N GLU A 120 -21.48 -6.11 4.26
CA GLU A 120 -22.44 -7.22 4.21
C GLU A 120 -22.36 -7.96 2.87
N GLY A 121 -22.53 -9.28 2.94
CA GLY A 121 -22.41 -10.14 1.75
C GLY A 121 -20.99 -10.62 1.45
N VAL A 122 -20.01 -10.16 2.23
CA VAL A 122 -18.61 -10.62 2.22
C VAL A 122 -18.36 -11.41 3.48
N ASP A 123 -18.48 -12.74 3.38
CA ASP A 123 -18.42 -13.64 4.56
C ASP A 123 -17.00 -13.75 5.11
N TRP A 124 -15.98 -13.60 4.27
CA TRP A 124 -14.58 -13.38 4.62
C TRP A 124 -13.95 -12.42 3.61
N GLY A 125 -12.97 -11.63 4.00
CA GLY A 125 -12.33 -10.69 3.08
C GLY A 125 -10.99 -10.23 3.59
N GLN A 126 -9.96 -10.47 2.78
CA GLN A 126 -8.59 -9.99 2.96
C GLN A 126 -8.26 -9.10 1.77
N ASP A 127 -7.36 -8.14 1.96
CA ASP A 127 -6.81 -7.26 0.92
C ASP A 127 -7.88 -6.65 0.00
N PRO A 128 -8.84 -5.90 0.54
CA PRO A 128 -9.88 -5.31 -0.27
C PRO A 128 -9.35 -4.17 -1.13
N SER A 129 -9.84 -4.08 -2.38
CA SER A 129 -9.66 -2.94 -3.27
C SER A 129 -11.01 -2.39 -3.68
N PHE A 130 -11.07 -1.07 -3.87
CA PHE A 130 -12.30 -0.32 -4.10
C PHE A 130 -12.22 0.46 -5.42
N TYR A 131 -12.92 -0.03 -6.44
CA TYR A 131 -12.95 0.59 -7.75
C TYR A 131 -14.29 1.30 -8.03
N VAL A 132 -14.22 2.51 -8.57
CA VAL A 132 -15.40 3.31 -8.93
C VAL A 132 -15.34 3.72 -10.39
N GLU A 133 -16.42 3.51 -11.10
CA GLU A 133 -16.60 3.97 -12.47
C GLU A 133 -18.04 4.48 -12.69
N GLY A 134 -18.18 5.78 -12.95
CA GLY A 134 -19.47 6.41 -13.14
C GLY A 134 -20.33 6.30 -11.88
N ASP A 135 -21.47 5.64 -12.01
CA ASP A 135 -22.45 5.39 -10.96
C ASP A 135 -22.39 3.95 -10.40
N ARG A 136 -21.31 3.22 -10.72
CA ARG A 136 -21.06 1.87 -10.25
C ARG A 136 -19.79 1.80 -9.40
N ALA A 137 -19.84 1.00 -8.36
CA ALA A 137 -18.74 0.76 -7.45
C ALA A 137 -18.52 -0.73 -7.27
N TYR A 138 -17.26 -1.16 -7.16
CA TYR A 138 -16.87 -2.54 -7.08
C TYR A 138 -15.95 -2.77 -5.90
N LEU A 139 -16.15 -3.90 -5.23
CA LEU A 139 -15.24 -4.44 -4.24
C LEU A 139 -14.51 -5.63 -4.86
N ILE A 140 -13.20 -5.60 -4.79
CA ILE A 140 -12.34 -6.73 -5.12
C ILE A 140 -11.64 -7.14 -3.81
N TRP A 141 -11.61 -8.42 -3.50
CA TRP A 141 -10.95 -8.89 -2.27
C TRP A 141 -10.37 -10.27 -2.51
N GLY A 142 -9.44 -10.68 -1.66
CA GLY A 142 -8.86 -12.00 -1.81
C GLY A 142 -7.77 -12.29 -0.82
N GLY A 143 -7.36 -13.52 -0.80
CA GLY A 143 -6.26 -14.06 -0.03
C GLY A 143 -6.19 -15.57 -0.17
N ARG A 144 -5.06 -16.16 0.16
CA ARG A 144 -4.85 -17.61 0.16
C ARG A 144 -5.15 -18.29 -1.18
N GLY A 145 -4.82 -17.61 -2.27
CA GLY A 145 -5.01 -18.13 -3.63
C GLY A 145 -6.41 -17.92 -4.20
N GLN A 146 -7.20 -17.02 -3.62
CA GLN A 146 -8.51 -16.64 -4.15
C GLN A 146 -8.60 -15.12 -4.31
N ILE A 147 -9.18 -14.69 -5.43
CA ILE A 147 -9.55 -13.30 -5.68
C ILE A 147 -11.00 -13.29 -6.15
N LEU A 148 -11.81 -12.48 -5.46
CA LEU A 148 -13.23 -12.31 -5.76
C LEU A 148 -13.51 -10.84 -6.11
N ILE A 149 -14.56 -10.63 -6.89
CA ILE A 149 -15.08 -9.30 -7.22
C ILE A 149 -16.60 -9.30 -7.13
N ALA A 150 -17.17 -8.17 -6.73
CA ALA A 150 -18.61 -7.91 -6.78
C ALA A 150 -18.90 -6.43 -6.97
N GLU A 151 -20.09 -6.11 -7.48
CA GLU A 151 -20.60 -4.76 -7.48
C GLU A 151 -21.20 -4.42 -6.09
N PHE A 152 -20.90 -3.24 -5.59
CA PHE A 152 -21.54 -2.72 -4.37
C PHE A 152 -22.99 -2.32 -4.63
N ASN A 153 -23.82 -2.40 -3.59
CA ASN A 153 -25.04 -1.62 -3.55
C ASN A 153 -24.74 -0.12 -3.38
N ASP A 154 -25.68 0.71 -3.72
CA ASP A 154 -25.53 2.18 -3.79
C ASP A 154 -25.05 2.85 -2.50
N ASP A 155 -25.32 2.25 -1.35
CA ASP A 155 -24.91 2.71 -0.02
C ASP A 155 -23.53 2.22 0.41
N LEU A 156 -22.89 1.36 -0.40
CA LEU A 156 -21.61 0.69 -0.16
C LEU A 156 -21.60 -0.23 1.08
N ARG A 157 -22.73 -0.39 1.77
CA ARG A 157 -22.80 -1.19 3.00
C ARG A 157 -22.80 -2.69 2.72
N SER A 158 -23.12 -3.05 1.49
CA SER A 158 -23.21 -4.44 1.06
C SER A 158 -22.86 -4.58 -0.42
N VAL A 159 -22.55 -5.81 -0.83
CA VAL A 159 -22.36 -6.17 -2.23
C VAL A 159 -23.64 -6.79 -2.81
N LYS A 160 -23.84 -6.63 -4.12
CA LYS A 160 -24.85 -7.35 -4.90
C LYS A 160 -24.42 -8.81 -5.03
N ARG A 161 -24.97 -9.70 -4.22
CA ARG A 161 -24.52 -11.10 -4.13
C ARG A 161 -24.54 -11.84 -5.45
N GLU A 162 -25.48 -11.54 -6.32
CA GLU A 162 -25.62 -12.11 -7.67
C GLU A 162 -24.48 -11.72 -8.63
N THR A 163 -23.71 -10.69 -8.27
CA THR A 163 -22.56 -10.24 -9.06
C THR A 163 -21.23 -10.83 -8.58
N ILE A 164 -21.23 -11.55 -7.46
CA ILE A 164 -19.99 -12.14 -6.92
C ILE A 164 -19.41 -13.13 -7.91
N ARG A 165 -18.16 -12.90 -8.29
CA ARG A 165 -17.38 -13.79 -9.15
C ARG A 165 -16.08 -14.16 -8.47
N ASN A 166 -15.71 -15.43 -8.56
CA ASN A 166 -14.38 -15.91 -8.22
C ASN A 166 -13.50 -15.82 -9.47
N LEU A 167 -12.49 -14.94 -9.44
CA LEU A 167 -11.57 -14.72 -10.55
C LEU A 167 -10.43 -15.73 -10.59
N SER A 168 -10.29 -16.60 -9.57
CA SER A 168 -9.24 -17.62 -9.54
C SER A 168 -9.36 -18.67 -10.64
N GLU A 169 -10.52 -18.75 -11.31
CA GLU A 169 -10.70 -19.57 -12.50
C GLU A 169 -10.06 -18.92 -13.74
N ASP A 170 -9.98 -17.59 -13.78
CA ASP A 170 -9.42 -16.81 -14.88
C ASP A 170 -7.91 -16.58 -14.71
N ILE A 171 -7.47 -16.43 -13.44
CA ILE A 171 -6.13 -16.00 -13.07
C ILE A 171 -5.59 -16.78 -11.85
N ALA A 172 -4.27 -16.95 -11.78
CA ALA A 172 -3.60 -17.58 -10.65
C ALA A 172 -3.15 -16.52 -9.62
N GLY A 173 -4.08 -15.66 -9.17
CA GLY A 173 -3.82 -14.65 -8.16
C GLY A 173 -3.75 -15.25 -6.76
N TYR A 174 -2.90 -14.68 -5.89
CA TYR A 174 -2.76 -15.14 -4.51
C TYR A 174 -3.53 -14.26 -3.52
N GLU A 175 -3.40 -12.94 -3.62
CA GLU A 175 -4.00 -11.92 -2.75
C GLU A 175 -3.89 -10.53 -3.39
N GLY A 176 -4.12 -9.45 -2.63
CA GLY A 176 -3.75 -8.08 -2.95
C GLY A 176 -4.22 -7.52 -4.30
N PRO A 177 -5.47 -7.73 -4.72
CA PRO A 177 -5.94 -7.25 -6.00
C PRO A 177 -6.06 -5.72 -6.02
N PHE A 178 -5.70 -5.11 -7.16
CA PHE A 178 -5.97 -3.70 -7.41
C PHE A 178 -6.43 -3.50 -8.86
N LEU A 179 -7.52 -2.75 -9.05
CA LEU A 179 -8.12 -2.52 -10.36
C LEU A 179 -7.89 -1.09 -10.84
N HIS A 180 -7.38 -0.95 -12.07
CA HIS A 180 -7.31 0.33 -12.76
C HIS A 180 -7.73 0.18 -14.22
N LYS A 181 -7.91 1.29 -14.90
CA LYS A 181 -8.30 1.31 -16.33
C LYS A 181 -7.21 1.98 -17.15
N TYR A 182 -6.83 1.34 -18.26
CA TYR A 182 -5.97 1.95 -19.27
C TYR A 182 -6.63 1.79 -20.65
N ARG A 183 -6.90 2.89 -21.34
CA ARG A 183 -7.73 2.95 -22.53
C ARG A 183 -9.12 2.34 -22.27
N ASP A 184 -9.48 1.31 -23.02
CA ASP A 184 -10.79 0.62 -22.92
C ASP A 184 -10.73 -0.66 -22.08
N ASP A 185 -9.55 -1.01 -21.55
CA ASP A 185 -9.35 -2.25 -20.82
C ASP A 185 -9.20 -2.01 -19.30
N TYR A 186 -9.78 -2.91 -18.53
CA TYR A 186 -9.57 -3.00 -17.09
C TYR A 186 -8.36 -3.90 -16.82
N TYR A 187 -7.47 -3.39 -15.98
CA TYR A 187 -6.25 -4.07 -15.56
C TYR A 187 -6.38 -4.43 -14.09
N LEU A 188 -6.44 -5.71 -13.80
CA LEU A 188 -6.36 -6.24 -12.46
C LEU A 188 -4.90 -6.60 -12.19
N THR A 189 -4.25 -5.89 -11.27
CA THR A 189 -2.93 -6.22 -10.77
C THR A 189 -3.04 -6.97 -9.46
N TYR A 190 -2.18 -7.94 -9.22
CA TYR A 190 -2.27 -8.79 -8.03
C TYR A 190 -0.96 -9.52 -7.75
N PRO A 191 -0.63 -9.79 -6.49
CA PRO A 191 0.41 -10.73 -6.10
C PRO A 191 0.09 -12.16 -6.57
N ALA A 192 1.09 -12.83 -7.09
CA ALA A 192 1.01 -14.22 -7.49
C ALA A 192 2.31 -14.97 -7.18
N LEU A 193 2.20 -16.26 -6.97
CA LEU A 193 3.33 -17.16 -6.88
C LEU A 193 3.72 -17.65 -8.29
N ASP A 194 4.99 -17.61 -8.62
CA ASP A 194 5.48 -18.18 -9.85
C ASP A 194 5.76 -19.68 -9.66
N ASN A 195 4.97 -20.53 -10.30
CA ASN A 195 5.04 -21.98 -10.11
C ASN A 195 4.94 -22.38 -8.61
N GLU A 196 4.03 -21.76 -7.88
CA GLU A 196 3.81 -22.00 -6.44
C GLU A 196 4.99 -21.65 -5.54
N LYS A 197 5.99 -20.90 -6.04
CA LYS A 197 7.20 -20.55 -5.32
C LYS A 197 7.19 -19.12 -4.80
N TRP A 198 7.53 -18.97 -3.55
CA TRP A 198 7.87 -17.69 -2.93
C TRP A 198 9.23 -17.17 -3.44
N PRO A 199 9.47 -15.87 -3.47
CA PRO A 199 8.56 -14.79 -3.07
C PRO A 199 7.45 -14.52 -4.09
N GLN A 200 6.43 -13.76 -3.67
CA GLN A 200 5.39 -13.26 -4.57
C GLN A 200 5.95 -12.29 -5.61
N ARG A 201 5.27 -12.21 -6.75
CA ARG A 201 5.52 -11.27 -7.84
C ARG A 201 4.23 -10.56 -8.19
N MET A 202 4.32 -9.32 -8.70
CA MET A 202 3.14 -8.62 -9.20
C MET A 202 2.83 -9.05 -10.62
N SER A 203 1.72 -9.73 -10.77
CA SER A 203 1.12 -10.13 -12.03
C SER A 203 0.00 -9.18 -12.45
N TYR A 204 -0.45 -9.28 -13.69
CA TYR A 204 -1.64 -8.57 -14.13
C TYR A 204 -2.44 -9.38 -15.14
N ALA A 205 -3.72 -9.07 -15.18
CA ALA A 205 -4.68 -9.60 -16.15
C ALA A 205 -5.56 -8.48 -16.69
N THR A 206 -6.16 -8.65 -17.85
CA THR A 206 -7.02 -7.65 -18.50
C THR A 206 -8.39 -8.20 -18.83
N ALA A 207 -9.40 -7.30 -18.79
CA ALA A 207 -10.78 -7.59 -19.17
C ALA A 207 -11.42 -6.39 -19.86
N ARG A 208 -12.58 -6.61 -20.52
CA ARG A 208 -13.43 -5.56 -21.11
C ARG A 208 -14.55 -5.10 -20.16
N ASP A 209 -14.76 -5.81 -19.07
CA ASP A 209 -15.74 -5.51 -18.03
C ASP A 209 -15.06 -5.67 -16.67
N PRO A 210 -15.35 -4.82 -15.66
CA PRO A 210 -14.77 -4.95 -14.32
C PRO A 210 -14.99 -6.33 -13.69
N LEU A 211 -16.12 -6.94 -13.95
CA LEU A 211 -16.44 -8.28 -13.46
C LEU A 211 -15.77 -9.42 -14.27
N GLY A 212 -14.98 -9.11 -15.31
CA GLY A 212 -14.28 -10.07 -16.16
C GLY A 212 -15.15 -10.62 -17.31
N PRO A 213 -14.78 -11.73 -17.97
CA PRO A 213 -13.64 -12.59 -17.61
C PRO A 213 -12.29 -11.94 -17.85
N TYR A 214 -11.33 -12.26 -17.00
CA TYR A 214 -9.97 -11.75 -17.10
C TYR A 214 -9.06 -12.70 -17.87
N THR A 215 -8.13 -12.11 -18.62
CA THR A 215 -7.07 -12.85 -19.30
C THR A 215 -5.72 -12.49 -18.70
N TYR A 216 -5.00 -13.47 -18.20
CA TYR A 216 -3.63 -13.31 -17.69
C TYR A 216 -2.69 -12.75 -18.75
N ARG A 217 -1.88 -11.76 -18.39
CA ARG A 217 -1.00 -11.06 -19.33
C ARG A 217 0.49 -11.19 -18.99
N GLY A 218 0.83 -11.46 -17.73
CA GLY A 218 2.21 -11.64 -17.34
C GLY A 218 2.55 -11.04 -15.98
N ILE A 219 3.85 -11.08 -15.66
CA ILE A 219 4.47 -10.50 -14.47
C ILE A 219 5.07 -9.16 -14.88
N PHE A 220 4.72 -8.06 -14.18
CA PHE A 220 5.31 -6.74 -14.44
C PHE A 220 6.26 -6.28 -13.32
N ILE A 221 6.10 -6.77 -12.07
CA ILE A 221 7.13 -6.66 -11.04
C ILE A 221 7.67 -8.05 -10.76
N PRO A 222 8.84 -8.40 -11.30
CA PRO A 222 9.47 -9.70 -11.09
C PRO A 222 10.06 -9.80 -9.68
N GLU A 223 10.60 -10.95 -9.33
CA GLU A 223 11.45 -11.11 -8.14
C GLU A 223 12.65 -10.16 -8.20
N TYR A 224 12.96 -9.55 -7.05
CA TYR A 224 14.10 -8.66 -6.90
C TYR A 224 14.73 -8.80 -5.51
N GLU A 225 15.98 -8.39 -5.40
CA GLU A 225 16.68 -8.39 -4.12
C GLU A 225 16.07 -7.33 -3.18
N GLY A 226 15.77 -7.72 -1.94
CA GLY A 226 15.08 -6.86 -0.97
C GLY A 226 13.56 -6.96 -0.99
N ASN A 227 13.03 -7.93 -1.72
CA ASN A 227 11.63 -8.33 -1.62
C ASN A 227 11.30 -8.76 -0.17
N SER A 228 10.11 -8.43 0.31
CA SER A 228 9.66 -8.78 1.68
C SER A 228 9.05 -10.19 1.79
N GLY A 229 9.13 -10.99 0.73
CA GLY A 229 8.39 -12.25 0.61
C GLY A 229 7.00 -12.03 0.01
N THR A 230 6.19 -11.17 0.61
CA THR A 230 4.96 -10.61 0.03
C THR A 230 5.29 -9.41 -0.86
N ILE A 231 4.42 -9.13 -1.81
CA ILE A 231 4.39 -7.87 -2.55
C ILE A 231 2.93 -7.45 -2.72
N HIS A 232 2.62 -6.17 -2.54
CA HIS A 232 1.28 -5.63 -2.74
C HIS A 232 1.41 -4.19 -3.23
N GLY A 233 0.49 -3.75 -4.08
CA GLY A 233 0.58 -2.40 -4.59
C GLY A 233 -0.53 -2.05 -5.57
N SER A 234 -0.40 -0.86 -6.13
CA SER A 234 -1.39 -0.23 -7.00
C SER A 234 -0.75 0.42 -8.21
N VAL A 235 -1.56 0.72 -9.21
CA VAL A 235 -1.15 1.43 -10.43
C VAL A 235 -2.07 2.62 -10.64
N VAL A 236 -1.48 3.80 -10.89
CA VAL A 236 -2.24 5.04 -11.08
C VAL A 236 -1.58 5.92 -12.15
N GLU A 237 -2.38 6.70 -12.87
CA GLU A 237 -1.88 7.77 -13.70
C GLU A 237 -1.80 9.07 -12.88
N PHE A 238 -0.63 9.72 -12.93
CA PHE A 238 -0.44 11.02 -12.32
C PHE A 238 0.49 11.89 -13.18
N GLN A 239 0.05 13.09 -13.54
CA GLN A 239 0.78 14.05 -14.36
C GLN A 239 1.30 13.47 -15.69
N GLY A 240 0.49 12.65 -16.35
CA GLY A 240 0.83 12.03 -17.63
C GLY A 240 1.81 10.86 -17.53
N LYS A 241 2.08 10.37 -16.33
CA LYS A 241 2.91 9.20 -16.07
C LYS A 241 2.08 8.09 -15.42
N TRP A 242 2.33 6.87 -15.82
CA TRP A 242 1.80 5.69 -15.14
C TRP A 242 2.80 5.22 -14.09
N LEU A 243 2.34 5.09 -12.86
CA LEU A 243 3.16 4.78 -11.70
C LEU A 243 2.65 3.52 -11.01
N ALA A 244 3.56 2.61 -10.71
CA ALA A 244 3.31 1.50 -9.80
C ALA A 244 3.85 1.86 -8.42
N PHE A 245 3.00 1.74 -7.41
CA PHE A 245 3.38 1.81 -6.00
C PHE A 245 3.33 0.41 -5.41
N TYR A 246 4.33 0.03 -4.65
CA TYR A 246 4.46 -1.28 -4.03
C TYR A 246 5.33 -1.19 -2.78
N HIS A 247 5.50 -2.28 -2.05
CA HIS A 247 6.34 -2.28 -0.86
C HIS A 247 7.55 -3.21 -1.01
N SER A 248 8.57 -2.97 -0.17
CA SER A 248 9.83 -3.69 -0.16
C SER A 248 10.42 -3.74 1.25
N ALA A 249 11.14 -4.80 1.57
CA ALA A 249 11.98 -4.88 2.77
C ALA A 249 13.38 -4.27 2.56
N TRP A 250 13.65 -3.64 1.45
CA TRP A 250 14.99 -3.24 1.04
C TRP A 250 15.68 -2.29 2.02
N VAL A 251 14.94 -1.36 2.61
CA VAL A 251 15.50 -0.38 3.54
C VAL A 251 15.82 -1.01 4.88
N SER A 252 14.89 -1.75 5.47
CA SER A 252 15.05 -2.33 6.82
C SER A 252 15.76 -3.68 6.84
N GLY A 253 15.69 -4.42 5.74
CA GLY A 253 16.06 -5.84 5.68
C GLY A 253 15.05 -6.77 6.38
N LEU A 254 13.89 -6.25 6.84
CA LEU A 254 12.87 -6.99 7.58
C LEU A 254 11.56 -7.02 6.81
N ALA A 255 11.01 -8.20 6.61
CA ALA A 255 9.72 -8.40 5.93
C ALA A 255 8.53 -7.75 6.64
N THR A 256 8.67 -7.41 7.91
CA THR A 256 7.65 -6.80 8.78
C THR A 256 7.89 -5.31 9.06
N SER A 257 8.87 -4.70 8.41
CA SER A 257 9.15 -3.26 8.47
C SER A 257 9.42 -2.77 7.06
N ARG A 258 8.36 -2.74 6.25
CA ARG A 258 8.41 -2.51 4.81
C ARG A 258 8.51 -1.02 4.49
N SER A 259 9.07 -0.72 3.33
CA SER A 259 9.17 0.63 2.79
C SER A 259 8.39 0.74 1.50
N LEU A 260 7.77 1.89 1.30
CA LEU A 260 7.02 2.18 0.09
C LEU A 260 7.97 2.47 -1.08
N MET A 261 7.67 1.89 -2.21
CA MET A 261 8.41 2.04 -3.45
C MET A 261 7.51 2.61 -4.54
N MET A 262 8.10 3.36 -5.45
CA MET A 262 7.43 3.89 -6.63
C MET A 262 8.29 3.63 -7.86
N SER A 263 7.67 3.15 -8.93
CA SER A 263 8.33 2.98 -10.24
C SER A 263 7.41 3.46 -11.36
N GLU A 264 7.97 4.15 -12.33
CA GLU A 264 7.26 4.47 -13.57
C GLU A 264 7.11 3.19 -14.40
N ILE A 265 5.91 2.91 -14.88
CA ILE A 265 5.61 1.80 -15.78
C ILE A 265 5.29 2.31 -17.17
N THR A 266 5.44 1.44 -18.16
CA THR A 266 5.17 1.78 -19.57
C THR A 266 4.26 0.72 -20.17
N TYR A 267 3.21 1.18 -20.85
CA TYR A 267 2.36 0.34 -21.67
C TYR A 267 2.88 0.30 -23.11
N ALA A 268 2.99 -0.87 -23.68
CA ALA A 268 3.26 -1.06 -25.10
C ALA A 268 2.00 -0.77 -25.95
N GLU A 269 2.13 -0.77 -27.27
CA GLU A 269 1.02 -0.49 -28.19
C GLU A 269 -0.13 -1.49 -28.03
N ASP A 270 0.18 -2.76 -27.74
CA ASP A 270 -0.76 -3.84 -27.50
C ASP A 270 -1.38 -3.82 -26.09
N GLY A 271 -1.05 -2.82 -25.27
CA GLY A 271 -1.50 -2.68 -23.91
C GLY A 271 -0.72 -3.51 -22.89
N SER A 272 0.31 -4.26 -23.27
CA SER A 272 1.13 -4.97 -22.30
C SER A 272 1.95 -4.02 -21.44
N ILE A 273 2.10 -4.36 -20.15
CA ILE A 273 2.98 -3.63 -19.21
C ILE A 273 4.39 -4.19 -19.34
N ALA A 274 5.36 -3.32 -19.66
CA ALA A 274 6.76 -3.73 -19.69
C ALA A 274 7.24 -4.13 -18.29
N PRO A 275 7.88 -5.31 -18.12
CA PRO A 275 8.40 -5.71 -16.82
C PRO A 275 9.43 -4.71 -16.26
N LEU A 276 9.28 -4.38 -14.98
CA LEU A 276 10.21 -3.49 -14.30
C LEU A 276 11.59 -4.15 -14.16
N LYS A 277 12.62 -3.34 -14.37
CA LYS A 277 14.00 -3.72 -14.04
C LYS A 277 14.33 -3.11 -12.70
N LEU A 278 14.28 -3.93 -11.66
CA LEU A 278 14.53 -3.54 -10.28
C LEU A 278 15.95 -3.96 -9.92
N ASP A 279 16.90 -3.12 -10.21
CA ASP A 279 18.29 -3.24 -9.73
C ASP A 279 18.45 -2.46 -8.42
N LYS A 280 19.49 -2.80 -7.64
CA LYS A 280 19.79 -2.20 -6.33
C LYS A 280 19.97 -0.69 -6.31
N LYS A 281 19.92 0.00 -7.44
CA LYS A 281 20.11 1.44 -7.54
C LYS A 281 18.81 2.17 -7.30
N ILE A 282 18.69 2.76 -6.13
CA ILE A 282 17.71 3.81 -5.88
C ILE A 282 18.22 5.07 -6.55
N ASP A 283 17.56 5.47 -7.63
CA ASP A 283 17.90 6.70 -8.35
C ASP A 283 17.10 7.87 -7.76
N GLY A 284 17.82 8.82 -7.17
CA GLY A 284 17.28 10.09 -6.71
C GLY A 284 17.18 10.23 -5.20
N ALA A 285 17.40 11.45 -4.73
CA ALA A 285 17.09 11.88 -3.37
C ALA A 285 15.59 12.22 -3.31
N ILE A 286 14.87 11.60 -2.37
CA ILE A 286 13.51 12.01 -2.03
C ILE A 286 13.62 13.04 -0.92
N THR A 287 13.13 14.23 -1.18
CA THR A 287 13.07 15.29 -0.17
C THR A 287 11.82 15.09 0.67
N ILE A 288 12.00 14.92 1.98
CA ILE A 288 10.88 14.78 2.92
C ILE A 288 10.78 16.07 3.74
N ASN A 289 9.56 16.52 3.94
CA ASN A 289 9.29 17.68 4.78
C ASN A 289 9.73 17.39 6.22
N SER A 290 10.38 18.36 6.88
CA SER A 290 10.92 18.24 8.26
C SER A 290 9.89 17.85 9.32
N ARG A 291 8.61 18.10 9.11
CA ARG A 291 7.55 17.65 10.01
C ARG A 291 7.41 16.13 10.05
N GLN A 292 7.74 15.45 8.97
CA GLN A 292 7.69 13.99 8.87
C GLN A 292 8.83 13.31 9.67
N ILE A 293 9.93 13.99 9.85
CA ILE A 293 11.12 13.47 10.56
C ILE A 293 10.91 13.45 12.08
N LEU A 294 10.14 14.40 12.61
CA LEU A 294 9.87 14.50 14.05
C LEU A 294 8.98 13.36 14.59
N ASP A 295 8.23 12.69 13.70
CA ASP A 295 7.34 11.59 14.07
C ASP A 295 8.00 10.20 13.94
N VAL A 296 9.27 10.14 13.52
CA VAL A 296 9.99 8.86 13.41
C VAL A 296 10.48 8.43 14.79
N SER A 297 9.72 7.61 15.48
CA SER A 297 10.19 6.86 16.64
C SER A 297 10.96 5.63 16.19
N VAL A 298 12.26 5.74 15.98
CA VAL A 298 13.11 4.58 15.72
C VAL A 298 13.42 3.89 17.04
N ALA A 299 12.84 2.74 17.29
CA ALA A 299 13.21 1.89 18.42
C ALA A 299 14.32 0.92 17.98
N PRO A 300 15.57 1.10 18.40
CA PRO A 300 16.64 0.20 18.03
C PRO A 300 16.45 -1.17 18.70
N LYS A 301 16.53 -2.21 17.89
CA LYS A 301 16.65 -3.57 18.37
C LYS A 301 18.13 -3.86 18.67
N ALA A 302 18.45 -4.43 19.80
CA ALA A 302 19.81 -4.84 20.11
C ALA A 302 20.33 -5.77 19.02
N GLY A 303 21.45 -5.40 18.35
CA GLY A 303 22.02 -6.16 17.23
C GLY A 303 21.30 -5.97 15.87
N GLY A 304 20.39 -5.03 15.75
CA GLY A 304 19.67 -4.72 14.50
C GLY A 304 20.31 -3.61 13.68
N HIS A 305 19.92 -3.53 12.43
CA HIS A 305 20.24 -2.39 11.58
C HIS A 305 19.38 -1.20 11.98
N LEU A 306 19.99 -0.03 12.13
CA LEU A 306 19.31 1.22 12.37
C LEU A 306 19.31 2.04 11.09
N PHE A 307 18.16 2.62 10.81
CA PHE A 307 18.03 3.53 9.70
C PHE A 307 18.56 4.91 10.07
N GLY A 308 19.61 5.35 9.43
CA GLY A 308 20.18 6.68 9.61
C GLY A 308 19.62 7.66 8.59
N VAL A 309 19.08 8.76 9.09
CA VAL A 309 18.54 9.84 8.28
C VAL A 309 19.48 11.01 8.31
N GLN A 310 19.96 11.48 7.15
CA GLN A 310 20.73 12.71 7.06
C GLN A 310 19.79 13.88 6.77
N VAL A 311 19.63 14.77 7.75
CA VAL A 311 18.83 15.99 7.61
C VAL A 311 19.76 17.14 7.18
N SER A 312 19.38 17.91 6.17
CA SER A 312 20.13 19.08 5.80
C SER A 312 19.98 20.20 6.84
N THR A 313 21.08 20.84 7.21
CA THR A 313 21.11 21.94 8.19
C THR A 313 20.43 23.23 7.72
N SER A 314 19.98 23.31 6.49
CA SER A 314 19.17 24.42 5.97
C SER A 314 17.68 24.31 6.36
N GLY A 315 17.38 23.47 7.29
CA GLY A 315 16.16 23.43 8.08
C GLY A 315 14.98 22.94 7.31
N SER A 316 14.76 21.84 6.96
CA SER A 316 13.47 21.26 6.56
C SER A 316 13.52 20.09 5.57
N ASP A 317 14.64 19.88 4.90
CA ASP A 317 14.69 18.90 3.85
C ASP A 317 15.58 17.70 4.21
N PHE A 318 15.06 16.54 3.98
CA PHE A 318 15.70 15.27 4.15
C PHE A 318 16.42 14.87 2.85
N THR A 319 17.70 14.59 2.92
CA THR A 319 18.51 14.25 1.73
C THR A 319 19.31 12.98 1.88
N GLY A 320 18.70 11.85 2.07
CA GLY A 320 19.40 10.58 2.06
C GLY A 320 19.16 9.70 3.27
N ALA A 321 19.35 8.42 3.06
CA ALA A 321 19.17 7.37 4.04
C ALA A 321 20.44 6.52 4.14
N GLY A 322 20.81 6.17 5.35
CA GLY A 322 21.94 5.28 5.61
C GLY A 322 21.59 4.27 6.69
N PHE A 323 22.30 3.15 6.69
CA PHE A 323 22.18 2.15 7.76
C PHE A 323 23.28 2.38 8.78
N VAL A 324 22.90 2.34 10.05
CA VAL A 324 23.82 2.30 11.18
C VAL A 324 23.63 0.96 11.88
N THR A 325 24.68 0.17 11.99
CA THR A 325 24.63 -1.16 12.61
C THR A 325 25.36 -1.17 13.96
N GLY A 326 24.80 -1.91 14.91
CA GLY A 326 25.49 -2.24 16.15
C GLY A 326 25.47 -1.14 17.24
N LEU A 327 24.73 -0.06 17.04
CA LEU A 327 24.61 0.99 18.04
C LEU A 327 23.52 0.70 19.07
N THR A 328 23.76 1.10 20.31
CA THR A 328 22.72 1.20 21.33
C THR A 328 21.80 2.39 21.01
N ARG A 329 20.62 2.46 21.65
CA ARG A 329 19.70 3.58 21.49
C ARG A 329 20.35 4.94 21.79
N GLN A 330 21.22 4.98 22.78
CA GLN A 330 21.92 6.19 23.18
C GLN A 330 23.00 6.57 22.18
N GLU A 331 23.79 5.61 21.73
CA GLU A 331 24.82 5.80 20.69
C GLU A 331 24.22 6.23 19.38
N PHE A 332 23.06 5.64 18.99
CA PHE A 332 22.33 6.06 17.82
C PHE A 332 21.88 7.52 17.91
N GLY A 333 21.25 7.90 19.01
CA GLY A 333 20.81 9.29 19.24
C GLY A 333 21.96 10.30 19.16
N VAL A 334 23.06 10.00 19.80
CA VAL A 334 24.27 10.86 19.77
C VAL A 334 24.87 10.91 18.35
N SER A 335 25.00 9.76 17.70
CA SER A 335 25.56 9.69 16.36
C SER A 335 24.72 10.46 15.35
N VAL A 336 23.41 10.32 15.37
CA VAL A 336 22.50 11.07 14.49
C VAL A 336 22.57 12.56 14.74
N LEU A 337 22.49 12.98 16.01
CA LEU A 337 22.55 14.40 16.36
C LEU A 337 23.89 15.03 15.96
N SER A 338 24.99 14.32 16.12
CA SER A 338 26.30 14.83 15.70
C SER A 338 26.42 14.97 14.18
N GLN A 339 25.83 14.04 13.40
CA GLN A 339 25.86 14.08 11.94
C GLN A 339 24.99 15.20 11.37
N ILE A 340 23.89 15.53 12.00
CA ILE A 340 23.00 16.61 11.56
C ILE A 340 23.36 17.98 12.15
N GLY A 341 24.44 18.06 12.91
CA GLY A 341 24.95 19.33 13.46
C GLY A 341 24.05 19.97 14.52
N LEU A 342 23.16 19.23 15.13
CA LEU A 342 22.36 19.70 16.26
C LEU A 342 23.22 19.66 17.56
N PRO A 343 23.11 20.65 18.41
CA PRO A 343 23.77 20.61 19.71
C PRO A 343 23.23 19.45 20.54
N GLY A 344 24.13 18.69 21.16
CA GLY A 344 23.82 17.53 21.98
C GLY A 344 23.07 17.90 23.26
#